data_2c89c0d762d62bda172f0323fa939af3
#
_entry.id   2c89c0d762d62bda172f0323fa939af3
#
_cell.length_a   1.000
_cell.length_b   1.000
_cell.length_c   1.000
_cell.angle_alpha   90.00
_cell.angle_beta   90.00
_cell.angle_gamma   90.00
#
_symmetry.space_group_name_H-M   'P 1'
#
loop_
_entity.id
_entity.type
_entity.pdbx_description
1 polymer ?
#
loop_
_entity_poly.entity_id
_entity_poly.type
_entity_poly.pdbx_seq_one_letter_code
_entity_poly.pdbx_strand_id
1 'polypeptide(L)'
;MDFKPGHLYHIYNQGNNKQAIYFSVNDYLTFAKLTRKYLLPHAEIIAWCLMPNHFHFMIYTDERCLLMKKQGGIYIDPITNGVRKLLSSYARIFNNNYQRTGSLFKQKTQSKSLTDIAINNTASDNLKAEEYYAQCFHYIHQNPLRAGLVEKMEDWHYSSFRDYAGLRSGTLCNRELACNLRLYNAETFIRESYDQIPNDIINSLK
;
A
#
# COMPACT_ATOMS: atom_id res chain seq x y z
N MET A 1 -3.60 -15.09 -1.10
CA MET A 1 -3.61 -14.08 -2.17
C MET A 1 -3.01 -14.76 -3.39
N ASP A 2 -3.37 -14.36 -4.58
CA ASP A 2 -2.81 -14.92 -5.81
C ASP A 2 -2.08 -13.78 -6.54
N PHE A 3 -0.75 -13.83 -6.55
CA PHE A 3 0.10 -12.81 -7.14
C PHE A 3 0.72 -13.32 -8.43
N LYS A 4 0.67 -12.52 -9.49
CA LYS A 4 1.24 -12.80 -10.81
C LYS A 4 2.38 -11.83 -11.08
N PRO A 5 3.47 -12.24 -11.75
CA PRO A 5 4.53 -11.33 -12.18
C PRO A 5 4.01 -10.24 -13.13
N GLY A 6 4.62 -9.06 -13.08
CA GLY A 6 4.26 -7.95 -13.96
C GLY A 6 2.96 -7.24 -13.59
N HIS A 7 2.39 -7.50 -12.40
CA HIS A 7 1.10 -6.94 -12.00
C HIS A 7 1.25 -5.90 -10.89
N LEU A 8 0.33 -4.94 -10.90
CA LEU A 8 0.11 -3.97 -9.81
C LEU A 8 -0.99 -4.45 -8.88
N TYR A 9 -0.77 -4.34 -7.58
CA TYR A 9 -1.74 -4.71 -6.56
C TYR A 9 -1.92 -3.59 -5.53
N HIS A 10 -3.17 -3.39 -5.11
CA HIS A 10 -3.51 -2.61 -3.94
C HIS A 10 -3.73 -3.54 -2.75
N ILE A 11 -2.87 -3.43 -1.73
CA ILE A 11 -2.94 -4.22 -0.49
C ILE A 11 -3.32 -3.29 0.67
N TYR A 12 -4.31 -3.70 1.45
CA TYR A 12 -4.74 -2.94 2.63
C TYR A 12 -5.33 -3.83 3.71
N ASN A 13 -5.24 -3.37 4.95
CA ASN A 13 -5.91 -3.98 6.10
C ASN A 13 -6.23 -2.90 7.14
N GLN A 14 -7.16 -3.19 8.02
CA GLN A 14 -7.67 -2.28 9.04
C GLN A 14 -7.64 -2.93 10.42
N GLY A 15 -7.52 -2.12 11.45
CA GLY A 15 -7.69 -2.56 12.82
C GLY A 15 -9.08 -3.16 13.07
N ASN A 16 -9.16 -4.20 13.90
CA ASN A 16 -10.42 -4.78 14.31
C ASN A 16 -11.32 -3.69 14.92
N ASN A 17 -12.61 -3.72 14.62
CA ASN A 17 -13.59 -2.72 15.06
C ASN A 17 -13.19 -1.27 14.71
N LYS A 18 -12.43 -1.09 13.61
CA LYS A 18 -11.89 0.20 13.19
C LYS A 18 -10.99 0.88 14.23
N GLN A 19 -10.47 0.13 15.22
CA GLN A 19 -9.56 0.67 16.23
C GLN A 19 -8.28 1.22 15.61
N ALA A 20 -7.68 2.21 16.27
CA ALA A 20 -6.37 2.69 15.90
C ALA A 20 -5.32 1.58 16.05
N ILE A 21 -4.37 1.54 15.11
CA ILE A 21 -3.27 0.59 15.06
C ILE A 21 -1.91 1.28 15.21
N TYR A 22 -1.89 2.60 15.35
CA TYR A 22 -0.73 3.41 15.68
C TYR A 22 -1.14 4.44 16.74
N PHE A 23 -0.46 4.45 17.90
CA PHE A 23 -0.71 5.39 19.00
C PHE A 23 0.41 6.42 19.13
N SER A 24 1.56 6.16 18.54
CA SER A 24 2.75 7.01 18.61
C SER A 24 3.50 7.06 17.28
N VAL A 25 4.37 8.07 17.14
CA VAL A 25 5.32 8.16 16.00
C VAL A 25 6.13 6.87 15.86
N ASN A 26 6.55 6.29 16.99
CA ASN A 26 7.36 5.07 17.00
C ASN A 26 6.61 3.85 16.43
N ASP A 27 5.28 3.80 16.56
CA ASP A 27 4.47 2.73 15.96
C ASP A 27 4.51 2.80 14.43
N TYR A 28 4.33 3.99 13.85
CA TYR A 28 4.47 4.21 12.40
C TYR A 28 5.86 3.84 11.90
N LEU A 29 6.91 4.26 12.60
CA LEU A 29 8.29 3.93 12.23
C LEU A 29 8.57 2.43 12.35
N THR A 30 8.04 1.78 13.38
CA THR A 30 8.16 0.32 13.57
C THR A 30 7.47 -0.43 12.44
N PHE A 31 6.26 -0.01 12.06
CA PHE A 31 5.53 -0.62 10.96
C PHE A 31 6.28 -0.46 9.62
N ALA A 32 6.79 0.74 9.32
CA ALA A 32 7.59 1.00 8.14
C ALA A 32 8.90 0.16 8.10
N LYS A 33 9.57 0.00 9.25
CA LYS A 33 10.72 -0.89 9.40
C LYS A 33 10.38 -2.36 9.10
N LEU A 34 9.27 -2.84 9.62
CA LEU A 34 8.81 -4.21 9.38
C LEU A 34 8.36 -4.41 7.94
N THR A 35 7.76 -3.39 7.31
CA THR A 35 7.42 -3.39 5.88
C THR A 35 8.69 -3.58 5.05
N ARG A 36 9.74 -2.82 5.31
CA ARG A 36 11.05 -2.97 4.66
C ARG A 36 11.63 -4.37 4.85
N LYS A 37 11.50 -4.94 6.04
CA LYS A 37 12.04 -6.27 6.36
C LYS A 37 11.29 -7.41 5.68
N TYR A 38 9.96 -7.34 5.62
CA TYR A 38 9.14 -8.48 5.26
C TYR A 38 8.44 -8.37 3.91
N LEU A 39 8.21 -7.17 3.38
CA LEU A 39 7.52 -6.98 2.12
C LEU A 39 8.48 -6.62 0.99
N LEU A 40 9.35 -5.63 1.20
CA LEU A 40 10.27 -5.12 0.18
C LEU A 40 11.18 -6.18 -0.48
N PRO A 41 11.62 -7.27 0.19
CA PRO A 41 12.39 -8.33 -0.48
C PRO A 41 11.61 -9.13 -1.54
N HIS A 42 10.28 -8.98 -1.58
CA HIS A 42 9.40 -9.83 -2.39
C HIS A 42 8.58 -9.07 -3.43
N ALA A 43 8.51 -7.75 -3.32
CA ALA A 43 7.79 -6.88 -4.26
C ALA A 43 8.38 -5.47 -4.21
N GLU A 44 8.21 -4.72 -5.29
CA GLU A 44 8.50 -3.28 -5.31
C GLU A 44 7.33 -2.51 -4.71
N ILE A 45 7.61 -1.63 -3.76
CA ILE A 45 6.58 -0.73 -3.21
C ILE A 45 6.54 0.52 -4.08
N ILE A 46 5.37 0.81 -4.63
CA ILE A 46 5.13 1.97 -5.50
C ILE A 46 4.56 3.14 -4.69
N ALA A 47 3.53 2.89 -3.87
CA ALA A 47 2.97 3.91 -2.99
C ALA A 47 2.58 3.29 -1.65
N TRP A 48 2.57 4.11 -0.60
CA TRP A 48 2.09 3.70 0.71
C TRP A 48 1.47 4.87 1.49
N CYS A 49 0.51 4.53 2.34
CA CYS A 49 -0.06 5.45 3.33
C CYS A 49 -0.47 4.67 4.58
N LEU A 50 0.00 5.13 5.73
CA LEU A 50 -0.37 4.58 7.03
C LEU A 50 -1.36 5.54 7.70
N MET A 51 -2.62 5.14 7.78
CA MET A 51 -3.70 5.86 8.42
C MET A 51 -3.84 5.42 9.88
N PRO A 52 -4.40 6.21 10.79
CA PRO A 52 -4.45 5.86 12.22
C PRO A 52 -4.98 4.45 12.51
N ASN A 53 -5.92 3.95 11.70
CA ASN A 53 -6.58 2.66 11.92
C ASN A 53 -6.47 1.67 10.75
N HIS A 54 -5.74 1.99 9.69
CA HIS A 54 -5.53 1.11 8.53
C HIS A 54 -4.28 1.53 7.75
N PHE A 55 -3.90 0.72 6.77
CA PHE A 55 -2.81 1.04 5.85
C PHE A 55 -3.16 0.68 4.42
N HIS A 56 -2.49 1.33 3.49
CA HIS A 56 -2.54 1.05 2.06
C HIS A 56 -1.12 0.90 1.50
N PHE A 57 -0.93 -0.10 0.64
CA PHE A 57 0.26 -0.25 -0.20
C PHE A 57 -0.17 -0.46 -1.64
N MET A 58 0.49 0.22 -2.57
CA MET A 58 0.52 -0.16 -3.97
C MET A 58 1.85 -0.85 -4.23
N ILE A 59 1.80 -2.08 -4.70
CA ILE A 59 3.00 -2.87 -5.00
C ILE A 59 3.02 -3.31 -6.45
N TYR A 60 4.22 -3.46 -7.00
CA TYR A 60 4.48 -4.13 -8.26
C TYR A 60 5.16 -5.46 -7.97
N THR A 61 4.74 -6.50 -8.67
CA THR A 61 5.23 -7.86 -8.52
C THR A 61 6.04 -8.29 -9.72
N ASP A 62 7.10 -9.03 -9.49
CA ASP A 62 7.94 -9.65 -10.49
C ASP A 62 8.09 -11.17 -10.23
N GLU A 63 9.01 -11.83 -10.91
CA GLU A 63 9.24 -13.27 -10.79
C GLU A 63 9.51 -13.75 -9.35
N ARG A 64 9.89 -12.86 -8.43
CA ARG A 64 10.07 -13.17 -7.00
C ARG A 64 8.79 -13.70 -6.37
N CYS A 65 7.61 -13.31 -6.86
CA CYS A 65 6.32 -13.77 -6.32
C CYS A 65 6.08 -15.28 -6.54
N LEU A 66 6.76 -15.89 -7.52
CA LEU A 66 6.64 -17.32 -7.84
C LEU A 66 7.47 -18.24 -6.92
N LEU A 67 8.34 -17.68 -6.10
CA LEU A 67 9.26 -18.44 -5.21
C LEU A 67 8.50 -19.02 -4.00
N MET A 68 7.55 -19.92 -4.28
CA MET A 68 6.70 -20.56 -3.28
C MET A 68 7.52 -21.28 -2.19
N LYS A 69 7.13 -21.08 -0.93
CA LYS A 69 7.78 -21.75 0.22
C LYS A 69 6.79 -22.65 0.94
N LYS A 70 7.21 -23.88 1.23
CA LYS A 70 6.42 -24.83 2.04
C LYS A 70 6.50 -24.42 3.51
N GLN A 71 5.36 -24.20 4.15
CA GLN A 71 5.26 -23.84 5.55
C GLN A 71 4.06 -24.57 6.20
N GLY A 72 4.32 -25.42 7.20
CA GLY A 72 3.25 -26.18 7.85
C GLY A 72 2.45 -27.07 6.89
N GLY A 73 3.10 -27.62 5.84
CA GLY A 73 2.43 -28.47 4.85
C GLY A 73 1.78 -27.70 3.67
N ILE A 74 1.67 -26.38 3.74
CA ILE A 74 1.03 -25.53 2.71
C ILE A 74 2.09 -24.75 1.96
N TYR A 75 1.92 -24.59 0.64
CA TYR A 75 2.74 -23.69 -0.17
C TYR A 75 2.17 -22.28 -0.09
N ILE A 76 3.02 -21.33 0.28
CA ILE A 76 2.65 -19.90 0.43
C ILE A 76 3.58 -19.07 -0.45
N ASP A 77 2.99 -18.16 -1.23
CA ASP A 77 3.78 -17.18 -1.97
C ASP A 77 4.53 -16.22 -1.04
N PRO A 78 5.69 -15.68 -1.48
CA PRO A 78 6.55 -14.85 -0.64
C PRO A 78 5.87 -13.58 -0.14
N ILE A 79 4.99 -12.96 -0.95
CA ILE A 79 4.32 -11.69 -0.62
C ILE A 79 3.27 -11.94 0.47
N THR A 80 2.40 -12.96 0.31
CA THR A 80 1.43 -13.36 1.35
C THR A 80 2.14 -13.68 2.67
N ASN A 81 3.25 -14.42 2.60
CA ASN A 81 4.04 -14.74 3.79
C ASN A 81 4.69 -13.48 4.39
N GLY A 82 5.18 -12.58 3.56
CA GLY A 82 5.75 -11.29 3.97
C GLY A 82 4.73 -10.43 4.71
N VAL A 83 3.54 -10.25 4.14
CA VAL A 83 2.43 -9.51 4.75
C VAL A 83 2.02 -10.18 6.08
N ARG A 84 1.87 -11.50 6.12
CA ARG A 84 1.54 -12.23 7.34
C ARG A 84 2.57 -11.99 8.45
N LYS A 85 3.88 -12.06 8.13
CA LYS A 85 4.97 -11.79 9.07
C LYS A 85 5.01 -10.34 9.53
N LEU A 86 4.78 -9.39 8.62
CA LEU A 86 4.66 -7.97 8.94
C LEU A 86 3.59 -7.75 10.00
N LEU A 87 2.35 -8.18 9.71
CA LEU A 87 1.20 -7.93 10.58
C LEU A 87 1.32 -8.64 11.93
N SER A 88 1.75 -9.91 11.94
CA SER A 88 1.92 -10.68 13.19
C SER A 88 3.05 -10.13 14.07
N SER A 89 4.18 -9.74 13.47
CA SER A 89 5.30 -9.14 14.21
C SER A 89 4.92 -7.79 14.79
N TYR A 90 4.24 -6.95 13.99
CA TYR A 90 3.78 -5.66 14.45
C TYR A 90 2.73 -5.79 15.57
N ALA A 91 1.71 -6.64 15.38
CA ALA A 91 0.68 -6.86 16.40
C ALA A 91 1.27 -7.34 17.74
N ARG A 92 2.29 -8.21 17.70
CA ARG A 92 2.99 -8.66 18.92
C ARG A 92 3.71 -7.50 19.61
N ILE A 93 4.44 -6.67 18.88
CA ILE A 93 5.15 -5.50 19.44
C ILE A 93 4.12 -4.52 20.02
N PHE A 94 3.09 -4.17 19.26
CA PHE A 94 2.04 -3.26 19.66
C PHE A 94 1.32 -3.76 20.93
N ASN A 95 0.91 -5.02 20.96
CA ASN A 95 0.23 -5.61 22.13
C ASN A 95 1.12 -5.58 23.37
N ASN A 96 2.41 -5.89 23.23
CA ASN A 96 3.36 -5.81 24.33
C ASN A 96 3.52 -4.37 24.86
N ASN A 97 3.71 -3.41 23.96
CA ASN A 97 3.91 -2.00 24.34
C ASN A 97 2.71 -1.40 25.06
N TYR A 98 1.50 -1.81 24.68
CA TYR A 98 0.25 -1.24 25.17
C TYR A 98 -0.54 -2.20 26.08
N GLN A 99 0.10 -3.30 26.57
CA GLN A 99 -0.49 -4.29 27.48
C GLN A 99 -1.85 -4.81 26.96
N ARG A 100 -1.94 -5.07 25.65
CA ARG A 100 -3.14 -5.55 24.98
C ARG A 100 -3.02 -7.05 24.66
N THR A 101 -4.17 -7.69 24.53
CA THR A 101 -4.30 -9.07 24.07
C THR A 101 -5.22 -9.13 22.84
N GLY A 102 -5.18 -10.24 22.12
CA GLY A 102 -6.04 -10.50 20.99
C GLY A 102 -5.54 -9.88 19.67
N SER A 103 -6.34 -10.07 18.63
CA SER A 103 -6.00 -9.64 17.25
C SER A 103 -6.06 -8.12 17.13
N LEU A 104 -5.03 -7.52 16.52
CA LEU A 104 -4.96 -6.10 16.22
C LEU A 104 -5.65 -5.79 14.88
N PHE A 105 -5.43 -6.62 13.86
CA PHE A 105 -5.93 -6.44 12.51
C PHE A 105 -7.14 -7.31 12.21
N LYS A 106 -7.93 -6.90 11.23
CA LYS A 106 -8.96 -7.77 10.63
C LYS A 106 -8.30 -9.04 10.09
N GLN A 107 -9.01 -10.15 10.19
CA GLN A 107 -8.50 -11.47 9.84
C GLN A 107 -8.02 -11.56 8.39
N LYS A 108 -8.76 -10.96 7.45
CA LYS A 108 -8.44 -11.00 6.03
C LYS A 108 -7.83 -9.68 5.57
N THR A 109 -6.55 -9.71 5.18
CA THR A 109 -5.93 -8.64 4.40
C THR A 109 -6.50 -8.66 2.99
N GLN A 110 -6.89 -7.50 2.48
CA GLN A 110 -7.38 -7.35 1.11
C GLN A 110 -6.20 -7.18 0.17
N SER A 111 -6.32 -7.79 -1.00
CA SER A 111 -5.38 -7.64 -2.12
C SER A 111 -6.21 -7.58 -3.39
N LYS A 112 -6.15 -6.46 -4.10
CA LYS A 112 -6.84 -6.25 -5.37
C LYS A 112 -5.82 -6.15 -6.48
N SER A 113 -5.92 -7.00 -7.49
CA SER A 113 -5.14 -6.85 -8.71
C SER A 113 -5.67 -5.66 -9.50
N LEU A 114 -4.90 -4.60 -9.56
CA LEU A 114 -5.24 -3.41 -10.35
C LEU A 114 -5.14 -3.74 -11.84
N THR A 115 -4.19 -4.58 -12.22
CA THR A 115 -3.97 -5.01 -13.60
C THR A 115 -5.15 -5.84 -14.13
N ASP A 116 -5.63 -6.83 -13.36
CA ASP A 116 -6.78 -7.64 -13.80
C ASP A 116 -8.07 -6.80 -13.87
N ILE A 117 -8.27 -5.84 -12.93
CA ILE A 117 -9.42 -4.93 -12.95
C ILE A 117 -9.36 -4.01 -14.17
N ALA A 118 -8.20 -3.42 -14.44
CA ALA A 118 -8.03 -2.54 -15.59
C ALA A 118 -8.29 -3.29 -16.91
N ILE A 119 -7.73 -4.48 -17.08
CA ILE A 119 -7.95 -5.32 -18.28
C ILE A 119 -9.44 -5.64 -18.47
N ASN A 120 -10.14 -6.03 -17.40
CA ASN A 120 -11.55 -6.39 -17.47
C ASN A 120 -12.47 -5.20 -17.78
N ASN A 121 -12.11 -4.00 -17.33
CA ASN A 121 -12.89 -2.78 -17.53
C ASN A 121 -12.57 -2.08 -18.85
N THR A 122 -11.44 -2.39 -19.47
CA THR A 122 -10.90 -1.66 -20.62
C THR A 122 -10.54 -2.59 -21.79
N ALA A 123 -11.41 -3.55 -22.13
CA ALA A 123 -11.15 -4.58 -23.13
C ALA A 123 -10.59 -4.10 -24.50
N SER A 124 -10.32 -2.80 -24.67
CA SER A 124 -9.80 -2.22 -25.91
C SER A 124 -8.80 -1.06 -25.76
N ASP A 125 -8.38 -0.66 -24.51
CA ASP A 125 -7.68 0.63 -24.39
C ASP A 125 -6.64 0.65 -23.25
N ASN A 126 -5.35 0.46 -23.59
CA ASN A 126 -4.23 0.51 -22.62
C ASN A 126 -4.14 1.85 -21.86
N LEU A 127 -4.56 2.96 -22.48
CA LEU A 127 -4.59 4.29 -21.87
C LEU A 127 -5.49 4.34 -20.63
N LYS A 128 -6.65 3.66 -20.68
CA LYS A 128 -7.57 3.58 -19.52
C LYS A 128 -6.98 2.75 -18.37
N ALA A 129 -6.16 1.75 -18.67
CA ALA A 129 -5.48 0.95 -17.65
C ALA A 129 -4.43 1.79 -16.89
N GLU A 130 -3.60 2.55 -17.61
CA GLU A 130 -2.60 3.46 -17.02
C GLU A 130 -3.29 4.53 -16.15
N GLU A 131 -4.39 5.10 -16.63
CA GLU A 131 -5.19 6.07 -15.88
C GLU A 131 -5.75 5.47 -14.57
N TYR A 132 -6.28 4.25 -14.60
CA TYR A 132 -6.76 3.56 -13.40
C TYR A 132 -5.65 3.32 -12.37
N TYR A 133 -4.45 2.94 -12.83
CA TYR A 133 -3.30 2.78 -11.94
C TYR A 133 -2.88 4.12 -11.32
N ALA A 134 -2.81 5.20 -12.12
CA ALA A 134 -2.49 6.53 -11.63
C ALA A 134 -3.53 7.03 -10.61
N GLN A 135 -4.81 6.77 -10.86
CA GLN A 135 -5.88 7.11 -9.91
C GLN A 135 -5.76 6.34 -8.59
N CYS A 136 -5.38 5.04 -8.61
CA CYS A 136 -5.10 4.29 -7.39
C CYS A 136 -3.87 4.85 -6.65
N PHE A 137 -2.82 5.22 -7.38
CA PHE A 137 -1.62 5.82 -6.83
C PHE A 137 -1.95 7.13 -6.09
N HIS A 138 -2.70 8.03 -6.72
CA HIS A 138 -3.14 9.27 -6.09
C HIS A 138 -4.15 9.04 -4.97
N TYR A 139 -5.08 8.09 -5.12
CA TYR A 139 -6.02 7.71 -4.06
C TYR A 139 -5.31 7.34 -2.76
N ILE A 140 -4.23 6.55 -2.84
CA ILE A 140 -3.45 6.16 -1.66
C ILE A 140 -2.87 7.41 -0.96
N HIS A 141 -2.40 8.39 -1.72
CA HIS A 141 -1.86 9.63 -1.18
C HIS A 141 -2.93 10.58 -0.64
N GLN A 142 -4.13 10.58 -1.25
CA GLN A 142 -5.24 11.43 -0.82
C GLN A 142 -5.93 10.96 0.47
N ASN A 143 -5.70 9.73 0.94
CA ASN A 143 -6.43 9.17 2.08
C ASN A 143 -6.44 10.08 3.33
N PRO A 144 -5.32 10.68 3.77
CA PRO A 144 -5.31 11.56 4.94
C PRO A 144 -6.14 12.84 4.75
N LEU A 145 -6.05 13.46 3.57
CA LEU A 145 -6.83 14.65 3.21
C LEU A 145 -8.32 14.32 3.17
N ARG A 146 -8.69 13.23 2.50
CA ARG A 146 -10.09 12.76 2.39
C ARG A 146 -10.72 12.36 3.73
N ALA A 147 -9.88 11.93 4.68
CA ALA A 147 -10.30 11.62 6.05
C ALA A 147 -10.33 12.85 6.97
N GLY A 148 -9.98 14.04 6.47
CA GLY A 148 -9.94 15.27 7.26
C GLY A 148 -8.86 15.28 8.34
N LEU A 149 -7.80 14.47 8.20
CA LEU A 149 -6.69 14.42 9.15
C LEU A 149 -5.68 15.54 8.94
N VAL A 150 -5.61 16.06 7.73
CA VAL A 150 -4.74 17.17 7.33
C VAL A 150 -5.47 18.05 6.31
N GLU A 151 -5.06 19.30 6.19
CA GLU A 151 -5.54 20.23 5.17
C GLU A 151 -4.76 20.13 3.87
N LYS A 152 -3.50 19.65 3.94
CA LYS A 152 -2.62 19.42 2.80
C LYS A 152 -1.98 18.04 2.92
N MET A 153 -1.81 17.33 1.80
CA MET A 153 -1.18 16.01 1.79
C MET A 153 0.27 16.05 2.26
N GLU A 154 0.97 17.16 2.06
CA GLU A 154 2.32 17.44 2.51
C GLU A 154 2.48 17.34 4.03
N ASP A 155 1.41 17.62 4.78
CA ASP A 155 1.43 17.62 6.24
C ASP A 155 1.32 16.21 6.84
N TRP A 156 0.94 15.20 6.02
CA TRP A 156 0.88 13.83 6.49
C TRP A 156 2.22 13.11 6.35
N HIS A 157 2.93 12.98 7.46
CA HIS A 157 4.28 12.39 7.47
C HIS A 157 4.33 10.89 7.14
N TYR A 158 3.22 10.15 7.31
CA TYR A 158 3.16 8.70 7.21
C TYR A 158 2.60 8.23 5.86
N SER A 159 3.08 8.87 4.79
CA SER A 159 2.74 8.58 3.40
C SER A 159 3.97 8.73 2.52
N SER A 160 3.99 8.04 1.38
CA SER A 160 4.99 8.25 0.31
C SER A 160 4.77 9.54 -0.47
N PHE A 161 3.68 10.28 -0.26
CA PHE A 161 3.46 11.57 -0.92
C PHE A 161 4.70 12.49 -0.81
N ARG A 162 5.23 12.63 0.42
CA ARG A 162 6.39 13.50 0.68
C ARG A 162 7.67 13.08 -0.07
N ASP A 163 7.82 11.79 -0.38
CA ASP A 163 8.95 11.27 -1.15
C ASP A 163 8.84 11.67 -2.62
N TYR A 164 7.62 11.59 -3.18
CA TYR A 164 7.30 11.97 -4.55
C TYR A 164 7.27 13.49 -4.73
N ALA A 165 6.84 14.24 -3.74
CA ALA A 165 6.83 15.71 -3.74
C ALA A 165 8.24 16.33 -3.50
N GLY A 166 9.29 15.51 -3.35
CA GLY A 166 10.65 16.01 -3.09
C GLY A 166 10.88 16.57 -1.68
N LEU A 167 9.92 16.40 -0.77
CA LEU A 167 9.96 16.91 0.60
C LEU A 167 10.68 15.95 1.58
N ARG A 168 11.00 14.75 1.13
CA ARG A 168 11.73 13.73 1.88
C ARG A 168 12.46 12.79 0.93
N SER A 169 13.66 12.34 1.33
CA SER A 169 14.43 11.34 0.59
C SER A 169 14.20 9.93 1.13
N GLY A 170 12.94 9.47 1.09
CA GLY A 170 12.58 8.11 1.50
C GLY A 170 13.03 7.07 0.48
N THR A 171 13.37 5.87 0.99
CA THR A 171 13.88 4.76 0.16
C THR A 171 12.98 3.52 0.23
N LEU A 172 11.72 3.67 0.65
CA LEU A 172 10.78 2.56 0.69
C LEU A 172 10.10 2.32 -0.66
N CYS A 173 9.85 3.40 -1.42
CA CYS A 173 9.26 3.34 -2.75
C CYS A 173 10.31 3.28 -3.85
N ASN A 174 10.05 2.48 -4.88
CA ASN A 174 10.77 2.51 -6.14
C ASN A 174 10.18 3.59 -7.05
N ARG A 175 10.72 4.83 -6.95
CA ARG A 175 10.24 5.98 -7.71
C ARG A 175 10.59 5.90 -9.20
N GLU A 176 11.72 5.28 -9.54
CA GLU A 176 12.13 5.05 -10.93
C GLU A 176 11.12 4.12 -11.62
N LEU A 177 10.76 3.01 -10.96
CA LEU A 177 9.74 2.11 -11.50
C LEU A 177 8.36 2.80 -11.62
N ALA A 178 7.97 3.63 -10.64
CA ALA A 178 6.73 4.41 -10.74
C ALA A 178 6.73 5.35 -11.96
N CYS A 179 7.87 5.97 -12.27
CA CYS A 179 8.04 6.79 -13.47
C CYS A 179 7.93 5.94 -14.74
N ASN A 180 8.63 4.81 -14.82
CA ASN A 180 8.61 3.89 -15.97
C ASN A 180 7.20 3.32 -16.23
N LEU A 181 6.41 3.13 -15.18
CA LEU A 181 5.00 2.71 -15.25
C LEU A 181 4.04 3.89 -15.54
N ARG A 182 4.55 5.10 -15.79
CA ARG A 182 3.78 6.34 -16.03
C ARG A 182 2.80 6.71 -14.91
N LEU A 183 3.09 6.28 -13.68
CA LEU A 183 2.28 6.61 -12.49
C LEU A 183 2.73 7.92 -11.84
N TYR A 184 3.92 8.40 -12.19
CA TYR A 184 4.57 9.54 -11.58
C TYR A 184 5.33 10.37 -12.60
N ASN A 185 5.08 11.67 -12.56
CA ASN A 185 5.88 12.69 -13.24
C ASN A 185 6.24 13.77 -12.20
N ALA A 186 7.53 14.03 -12.01
CA ALA A 186 8.02 14.95 -10.97
C ALA A 186 7.49 16.38 -11.13
N GLU A 187 7.26 16.84 -12.37
CA GLU A 187 6.82 18.21 -12.66
C GLU A 187 5.32 18.42 -12.37
N THR A 188 4.52 17.38 -12.53
CA THR A 188 3.06 17.48 -12.44
C THR A 188 2.46 16.83 -11.20
N PHE A 189 3.25 16.01 -10.48
CA PHE A 189 2.78 15.15 -9.38
C PHE A 189 1.95 15.88 -8.34
N ILE A 190 2.44 17.03 -7.82
CA ILE A 190 1.71 17.76 -6.77
C ILE A 190 0.34 18.19 -7.28
N ARG A 191 0.27 18.76 -8.48
CA ARG A 191 -1.00 19.22 -9.10
C ARG A 191 -1.95 18.03 -9.28
N GLU A 192 -1.49 16.95 -9.94
CA GLU A 192 -2.29 15.76 -10.24
C GLU A 192 -2.77 15.05 -8.98
N SER A 193 -1.96 15.10 -7.90
CA SER A 193 -2.35 14.49 -6.62
C SER A 193 -3.56 15.16 -5.96
N TYR A 194 -3.90 16.41 -6.33
CA TYR A 194 -5.06 17.11 -5.84
C TYR A 194 -6.28 17.02 -6.80
N ASP A 195 -6.12 16.38 -7.95
CA ASP A 195 -7.22 16.18 -8.88
C ASP A 195 -8.30 15.27 -8.29
N GLN A 196 -9.54 15.51 -8.67
CA GLN A 196 -10.68 14.74 -8.17
C GLN A 196 -10.69 13.35 -8.80
N ILE A 197 -10.66 12.32 -7.96
CA ILE A 197 -10.80 10.92 -8.39
C ILE A 197 -12.29 10.57 -8.46
N PRO A 198 -12.78 9.99 -9.58
CA PRO A 198 -14.17 9.57 -9.73
C PRO A 198 -14.64 8.60 -8.63
N ASN A 199 -15.89 8.76 -8.19
CA ASN A 199 -16.43 7.97 -7.07
C ASN A 199 -16.54 6.47 -7.37
N ASP A 200 -16.78 6.06 -8.60
CA ASP A 200 -16.81 4.67 -9.05
C ASP A 200 -15.42 4.03 -8.88
N ILE A 201 -14.35 4.74 -9.23
CA ILE A 201 -12.96 4.30 -9.00
C ILE A 201 -12.68 4.16 -7.50
N ILE A 202 -13.04 5.17 -6.69
CA ILE A 202 -12.85 5.10 -5.23
C ILE A 202 -13.57 3.88 -4.65
N ASN A 203 -14.78 3.59 -5.11
CA ASN A 203 -15.55 2.45 -4.63
C ASN A 203 -14.94 1.10 -5.08
N SER A 204 -14.31 1.06 -6.25
CA SER A 204 -13.59 -0.14 -6.71
C SER A 204 -12.30 -0.40 -5.91
N LEU A 205 -11.72 0.62 -5.26
CA LEU A 205 -10.48 0.54 -4.48
C LEU A 205 -10.69 0.20 -2.99
N LYS A 206 -11.93 0.23 -2.49
CA LYS A 206 -12.29 -0.07 -1.08
C LYS A 206 -12.52 -1.55 -0.77
#